data_247b0e3ceb21782aa571c5568eb27d4e
#
_entry.id   247b0e3ceb21782aa571c5568eb27d4e
#
_cell.length_a   1.000
_cell.length_b   1.000
_cell.length_c   1.000
_cell.angle_alpha   90.00
_cell.angle_beta   90.00
_cell.angle_gamma   90.00
#
_symmetry.space_group_name_H-M   'P 1'
#
loop_
_entity.id
_entity.type
_entity.pdbx_description
1 polymer ?
#
loop_
_entity_poly.entity_id
_entity_poly.type
_entity_poly.pdbx_seq_one_letter_code
_entity_poly.pdbx_strand_id
1 'polypeptide(L)'
;MDNRILPLFPRPVYLSGDKYLDDNDFEVWTKDLVSMLEKEPMHENIGGNFGTVDQYIFDRPEFASLKKYILHHIGCFIHDGLRITKDNEFYITQSWINVNNSGSRHHTHRHYNSLVSGIFYILGDLCPTTFVNDNHGPLGLMFGFAVDEYTSLNAGIRAIENAPNTLILFPSGMDHYVETNSSSKTRISIGFNTFVSGLIGTPKDGNLLQLAKEEEVELPLTKGEQVCL
;
A
#
# COMPACT_ATOMS: atom_id res chain seq x y z
N MET A 1 6.25 32.48 25.93
CA MET A 1 5.68 31.22 25.36
C MET A 1 6.17 31.12 23.92
N ASP A 2 6.78 30.03 23.57
CA ASP A 2 7.25 29.83 22.19
C ASP A 2 6.05 29.53 21.28
N ASN A 3 5.98 30.17 20.13
CA ASN A 3 4.95 29.93 19.14
C ASN A 3 5.10 28.49 18.58
N ARG A 4 3.98 27.76 18.46
CA ARG A 4 3.98 26.41 17.96
C ARG A 4 2.92 26.25 16.88
N ILE A 5 3.26 25.51 15.81
CA ILE A 5 2.33 25.07 14.79
C ILE A 5 2.10 23.57 15.02
N LEU A 6 0.85 23.16 15.18
CA LEU A 6 0.48 21.76 15.40
C LEU A 6 -0.24 21.22 14.15
N PRO A 7 0.19 20.07 13.60
CA PRO A 7 -0.58 19.36 12.60
C PRO A 7 -1.79 18.70 13.26
N LEU A 8 -3.01 19.21 13.00
CA LEU A 8 -4.19 18.74 13.72
C LEU A 8 -4.75 17.41 13.19
N PHE A 9 -4.60 17.09 11.96
CA PHE A 9 -5.17 15.85 11.37
C PHE A 9 -4.20 15.27 10.34
N PRO A 10 -3.04 14.78 10.81
CA PRO A 10 -2.05 14.19 9.91
C PRO A 10 -2.60 12.90 9.28
N ARG A 11 -2.25 12.65 8.04
CA ARG A 11 -2.46 11.35 7.39
C ARG A 11 -1.21 10.50 7.60
N PRO A 12 -1.27 9.45 8.41
CA PRO A 12 -0.10 8.67 8.73
C PRO A 12 0.28 7.75 7.56
N VAL A 13 1.58 7.65 7.28
CA VAL A 13 2.19 6.60 6.47
C VAL A 13 3.16 5.86 7.37
N TYR A 14 3.01 4.55 7.42
CA TYR A 14 3.90 3.67 8.19
C TYR A 14 5.04 3.19 7.30
N LEU A 15 6.25 3.17 7.85
CA LEU A 15 7.42 2.56 7.22
C LEU A 15 7.94 1.46 8.15
N SER A 16 8.23 0.26 7.62
CA SER A 16 8.90 -0.77 8.42
C SER A 16 10.29 -0.28 8.80
N GLY A 17 10.65 -0.48 10.07
CA GLY A 17 11.98 -0.14 10.58
C GLY A 17 12.99 -1.26 10.39
N ASP A 18 12.52 -2.46 10.10
CA ASP A 18 13.29 -3.69 9.88
C ASP A 18 13.07 -4.22 8.46
N LYS A 19 13.99 -5.07 8.03
CA LYS A 19 13.93 -5.78 6.76
C LYS A 19 13.19 -7.11 6.93
N TYR A 20 12.54 -7.57 5.86
CA TYR A 20 11.90 -8.89 5.83
C TYR A 20 12.89 -10.03 5.95
N LEU A 21 14.01 -9.98 5.25
CA LEU A 21 15.10 -10.96 5.26
C LEU A 21 16.44 -10.25 5.42
N ASP A 22 17.48 -10.98 5.79
CA ASP A 22 18.82 -10.45 5.63
C ASP A 22 19.18 -10.27 4.13
N ASP A 23 20.24 -9.52 3.86
CA ASP A 23 20.54 -9.10 2.49
C ASP A 23 20.88 -10.27 1.54
N ASN A 24 21.49 -11.34 2.06
CA ASN A 24 21.84 -12.51 1.26
C ASN A 24 20.60 -13.35 0.93
N ASP A 25 19.78 -13.63 1.91
CA ASP A 25 18.54 -14.40 1.74
C ASP A 25 17.56 -13.64 0.87
N PHE A 26 17.49 -12.30 1.02
CA PHE A 26 16.67 -11.46 0.18
C PHE A 26 17.12 -11.44 -1.28
N GLU A 27 18.42 -11.45 -1.55
CA GLU A 27 18.94 -11.54 -2.92
C GLU A 27 18.55 -12.87 -3.59
N VAL A 28 18.66 -13.99 -2.87
CA VAL A 28 18.24 -15.31 -3.37
C VAL A 28 16.76 -15.33 -3.64
N TRP A 29 15.95 -14.92 -2.67
CA TRP A 29 14.50 -14.86 -2.80
C TRP A 29 14.05 -13.96 -3.97
N THR A 30 14.72 -12.82 -4.18
CA THR A 30 14.43 -11.91 -5.30
C THR A 30 14.71 -12.56 -6.65
N LYS A 31 15.81 -13.34 -6.79
CA LYS A 31 16.12 -14.06 -8.03
C LYS A 31 15.06 -15.11 -8.36
N ASP A 32 14.61 -15.85 -7.35
CA ASP A 32 13.55 -16.86 -7.53
C ASP A 32 12.25 -16.19 -7.95
N LEU A 33 11.89 -15.07 -7.35
CA LEU A 33 10.71 -14.29 -7.70
C LEU A 33 10.79 -13.76 -9.15
N VAL A 34 11.91 -13.19 -9.56
CA VAL A 34 12.10 -12.71 -10.94
C VAL A 34 11.95 -13.85 -11.95
N SER A 35 12.51 -15.02 -11.66
CA SER A 35 12.37 -16.21 -12.52
C SER A 35 10.91 -16.71 -12.59
N MET A 36 10.16 -16.59 -11.49
CA MET A 36 8.72 -16.89 -11.48
C MET A 36 7.97 -15.91 -12.38
N LEU A 37 8.28 -14.61 -12.32
CA LEU A 37 7.59 -13.57 -13.09
C LEU A 37 7.74 -13.70 -14.59
N GLU A 38 8.80 -14.36 -15.11
CA GLU A 38 8.97 -14.62 -16.53
C GLU A 38 7.83 -15.49 -17.13
N LYS A 39 7.14 -16.25 -16.29
CA LYS A 39 6.05 -17.16 -16.67
C LYS A 39 4.68 -16.71 -16.18
N GLU A 40 4.65 -15.62 -15.41
CA GLU A 40 3.42 -15.12 -14.80
C GLU A 40 2.59 -14.34 -15.81
N PRO A 41 1.28 -14.62 -15.96
CA PRO A 41 0.39 -13.80 -16.76
C PRO A 41 0.34 -12.36 -16.20
N MET A 42 0.57 -11.38 -17.07
CA MET A 42 0.59 -9.98 -16.73
C MET A 42 -0.42 -9.19 -17.57
N HIS A 43 -0.96 -8.11 -17.03
CA HIS A 43 -1.73 -7.12 -17.77
C HIS A 43 -1.02 -5.76 -17.73
N GLU A 44 -1.17 -4.99 -18.78
CA GLU A 44 -0.62 -3.64 -18.86
C GLU A 44 -1.60 -2.63 -18.25
N ASN A 45 -1.10 -1.78 -17.37
CA ASN A 45 -1.85 -0.68 -16.77
C ASN A 45 -1.67 0.62 -17.56
N ILE A 46 -2.54 1.59 -17.28
CA ILE A 46 -2.38 2.98 -17.77
C ILE A 46 -1.05 3.54 -17.27
N GLY A 47 -0.15 3.86 -18.19
CA GLY A 47 1.21 4.34 -17.87
C GLY A 47 2.33 3.35 -18.22
N GLY A 48 1.98 2.18 -18.77
CA GLY A 48 2.92 1.20 -19.33
C GLY A 48 3.61 0.32 -18.29
N ASN A 49 3.17 0.35 -17.02
CA ASN A 49 3.58 -0.64 -16.04
C ASN A 49 2.69 -1.89 -16.14
N PHE A 50 3.21 -3.01 -15.64
CA PHE A 50 2.50 -4.29 -15.66
C PHE A 50 2.10 -4.70 -14.24
N GLY A 51 0.94 -5.38 -14.14
CA GLY A 51 0.48 -6.05 -12.94
C GLY A 51 0.20 -7.52 -13.20
N THR A 52 0.37 -8.38 -12.20
CA THR A 52 -0.04 -9.79 -12.31
C THR A 52 -1.55 -9.87 -12.52
N VAL A 53 -1.98 -10.82 -13.36
CA VAL A 53 -3.42 -11.17 -13.52
C VAL A 53 -3.95 -11.79 -12.23
N ASP A 54 -3.14 -12.62 -11.57
CA ASP A 54 -3.44 -13.12 -10.23
C ASP A 54 -3.35 -11.98 -9.22
N GLN A 55 -4.46 -11.76 -8.50
CA GLN A 55 -4.59 -10.74 -7.45
C GLN A 55 -4.62 -11.32 -6.04
N TYR A 56 -4.16 -12.57 -5.88
CA TYR A 56 -4.11 -13.28 -4.61
C TYR A 56 -2.72 -13.91 -4.37
N ILE A 57 -1.66 -13.15 -4.72
CA ILE A 57 -0.26 -13.62 -4.63
C ILE A 57 0.08 -14.14 -3.23
N PHE A 58 -0.45 -13.51 -2.18
CA PHE A 58 -0.18 -13.92 -0.79
C PHE A 58 -0.92 -15.21 -0.36
N ASP A 59 -1.78 -15.78 -1.18
CA ASP A 59 -2.38 -17.09 -0.92
C ASP A 59 -1.53 -18.24 -1.45
N ARG A 60 -0.47 -17.93 -2.19
CA ARG A 60 0.51 -18.90 -2.67
C ARG A 60 1.48 -19.28 -1.55
N PRO A 61 1.84 -20.57 -1.39
CA PRO A 61 2.71 -21.05 -0.30
C PRO A 61 4.08 -20.36 -0.25
N GLU A 62 4.66 -20.01 -1.40
CA GLU A 62 5.95 -19.36 -1.51
C GLU A 62 5.99 -17.95 -0.89
N PHE A 63 4.83 -17.30 -0.72
CA PHE A 63 4.71 -16.00 -0.07
C PHE A 63 4.27 -16.05 1.39
N ALA A 64 4.07 -17.23 1.97
CA ALA A 64 3.51 -17.38 3.31
C ALA A 64 4.33 -16.66 4.39
N SER A 65 5.66 -16.70 4.32
CA SER A 65 6.53 -16.01 5.28
C SER A 65 6.46 -14.49 5.12
N LEU A 66 6.41 -13.98 3.89
CA LEU A 66 6.24 -12.55 3.60
C LEU A 66 4.85 -12.06 4.04
N LYS A 67 3.80 -12.84 3.79
CA LYS A 67 2.44 -12.54 4.28
C LYS A 67 2.45 -12.37 5.81
N LYS A 68 3.12 -13.28 6.53
CA LYS A 68 3.24 -13.20 7.99
C LYS A 68 3.97 -11.94 8.45
N TYR A 69 5.07 -11.58 7.81
CA TYR A 69 5.82 -10.34 8.07
C TYR A 69 4.91 -9.11 7.86
N ILE A 70 4.19 -9.04 6.75
CA ILE A 70 3.29 -7.94 6.44
C ILE A 70 2.14 -7.84 7.45
N LEU A 71 1.50 -8.95 7.82
CA LEU A 71 0.43 -8.96 8.83
C LEU A 71 0.92 -8.48 10.21
N HIS A 72 2.15 -8.80 10.59
CA HIS A 72 2.77 -8.25 11.80
C HIS A 72 2.83 -6.72 11.73
N HIS A 73 3.33 -6.15 10.63
CA HIS A 73 3.44 -4.70 10.47
C HIS A 73 2.09 -3.98 10.35
N ILE A 74 1.09 -4.63 9.76
CA ILE A 74 -0.31 -4.15 9.79
C ILE A 74 -0.75 -4.02 11.25
N GLY A 75 -0.48 -5.03 12.08
CA GLY A 75 -0.77 -4.98 13.53
C GLY A 75 -0.06 -3.83 14.23
N CYS A 76 1.23 -3.63 13.97
CA CYS A 76 1.99 -2.50 14.51
C CYS A 76 1.39 -1.15 14.10
N PHE A 77 1.05 -0.98 12.82
CA PHE A 77 0.44 0.26 12.34
C PHE A 77 -0.92 0.52 13.00
N ILE A 78 -1.80 -0.47 13.01
CA ILE A 78 -3.18 -0.34 13.48
C ILE A 78 -3.26 -0.24 15.01
N HIS A 79 -2.63 -1.17 15.71
CA HIS A 79 -2.81 -1.30 17.16
C HIS A 79 -1.83 -0.44 17.95
N ASP A 80 -0.55 -0.39 17.53
CA ASP A 80 0.47 0.36 18.25
C ASP A 80 0.55 1.83 17.78
N GLY A 81 0.38 2.07 16.48
CA GLY A 81 0.40 3.39 15.87
C GLY A 81 -0.93 4.13 16.02
N LEU A 82 -2.01 3.60 15.47
CA LEU A 82 -3.33 4.23 15.44
C LEU A 82 -4.16 3.97 16.70
N ARG A 83 -3.70 3.09 17.60
CA ARG A 83 -4.38 2.75 18.87
C ARG A 83 -5.78 2.17 18.71
N ILE A 84 -6.06 1.51 17.58
CA ILE A 84 -7.29 0.76 17.37
C ILE A 84 -7.23 -0.52 18.22
N THR A 85 -8.35 -0.91 18.82
CA THR A 85 -8.42 -2.07 19.73
C THR A 85 -8.09 -3.38 18.99
N LYS A 86 -7.65 -4.40 19.74
CA LYS A 86 -7.35 -5.72 19.17
C LYS A 86 -8.60 -6.61 18.96
N ASP A 87 -9.78 -6.06 19.21
CA ASP A 87 -11.06 -6.76 18.97
C ASP A 87 -11.38 -6.84 17.47
N ASN A 88 -10.69 -6.03 16.67
CA ASN A 88 -10.82 -6.01 15.21
C ASN A 88 -9.61 -6.69 14.56
N GLU A 89 -9.87 -7.62 13.67
CA GLU A 89 -8.86 -8.32 12.88
C GLU A 89 -8.75 -7.73 11.49
N PHE A 90 -7.55 -7.30 11.12
CA PHE A 90 -7.25 -6.81 9.77
C PHE A 90 -6.64 -7.93 8.95
N TYR A 91 -7.20 -8.20 7.77
CA TYR A 91 -6.76 -9.25 6.87
C TYR A 91 -6.50 -8.70 5.46
N ILE A 92 -5.69 -9.41 4.69
CA ILE A 92 -5.36 -9.03 3.31
C ILE A 92 -6.44 -9.58 2.39
N THR A 93 -7.06 -8.70 1.60
CA THR A 93 -8.13 -9.05 0.66
C THR A 93 -7.63 -9.32 -0.75
N GLN A 94 -6.58 -8.60 -1.17
CA GLN A 94 -5.99 -8.71 -2.49
C GLN A 94 -4.49 -8.43 -2.40
N SER A 95 -3.72 -9.04 -3.31
CA SER A 95 -2.30 -8.81 -3.45
C SER A 95 -1.82 -9.13 -4.87
N TRP A 96 -0.99 -8.27 -5.44
CA TRP A 96 -0.49 -8.39 -6.81
C TRP A 96 0.93 -7.86 -6.92
N ILE A 97 1.67 -8.33 -7.92
CA ILE A 97 3.02 -7.84 -8.20
C ILE A 97 2.94 -6.79 -9.31
N ASN A 98 3.59 -5.65 -9.09
CA ASN A 98 3.77 -4.59 -10.06
C ASN A 98 5.17 -4.61 -10.63
N VAL A 99 5.28 -4.45 -11.95
CA VAL A 99 6.54 -4.36 -12.70
C VAL A 99 6.57 -3.07 -13.48
N ASN A 100 7.49 -2.18 -13.14
CA ASN A 100 7.71 -0.90 -13.80
C ASN A 100 9.04 -0.94 -14.56
N ASN A 101 8.98 -1.18 -15.86
CA ASN A 101 10.14 -1.11 -16.73
C ASN A 101 10.60 0.34 -16.95
N SER A 102 11.81 0.52 -17.48
CA SER A 102 12.31 1.86 -17.86
C SER A 102 11.29 2.59 -18.74
N GLY A 103 11.01 3.84 -18.42
CA GLY A 103 10.04 4.70 -19.12
C GLY A 103 8.58 4.51 -18.69
N SER A 104 8.24 3.47 -17.94
CA SER A 104 6.88 3.26 -17.44
C SER A 104 6.62 4.02 -16.12
N ARG A 105 5.35 4.28 -15.85
CA ARG A 105 4.86 4.94 -14.62
C ARG A 105 3.61 4.22 -14.12
N HIS A 106 3.20 4.49 -12.90
CA HIS A 106 1.87 4.12 -12.43
C HIS A 106 1.05 5.39 -12.22
N HIS A 107 -0.13 5.48 -12.83
CA HIS A 107 -1.00 6.65 -12.76
C HIS A 107 -1.49 6.93 -11.34
N THR A 108 -1.95 8.15 -11.09
CA THR A 108 -2.56 8.53 -9.81
C THR A 108 -3.85 7.76 -9.60
N HIS A 109 -3.96 7.10 -8.46
CA HIS A 109 -5.11 6.29 -8.07
C HIS A 109 -5.23 6.19 -6.54
N ARG A 110 -6.34 5.63 -6.09
CA ARG A 110 -6.61 5.21 -4.71
C ARG A 110 -7.23 3.82 -4.72
N HIS A 111 -7.27 3.16 -3.57
CA HIS A 111 -7.85 1.83 -3.47
C HIS A 111 -9.25 1.91 -2.85
N TYR A 112 -10.24 1.39 -3.57
CA TYR A 112 -11.61 1.26 -3.07
C TYR A 112 -11.78 -0.08 -2.34
N ASN A 113 -12.78 -0.17 -1.45
CA ASN A 113 -13.10 -1.37 -0.66
C ASN A 113 -11.92 -1.88 0.15
N SER A 114 -11.08 -0.96 0.64
CA SER A 114 -9.90 -1.22 1.44
C SER A 114 -9.73 -0.14 2.50
N LEU A 115 -9.20 -0.50 3.66
CA LEU A 115 -8.95 0.42 4.77
C LEU A 115 -7.48 0.84 4.83
N VAL A 116 -6.59 -0.14 4.74
CA VAL A 116 -5.14 0.05 4.67
C VAL A 116 -4.62 -0.66 3.45
N SER A 117 -3.85 0.06 2.64
CA SER A 117 -3.09 -0.51 1.54
C SER A 117 -1.60 -0.49 1.88
N GLY A 118 -0.85 -1.36 1.24
CA GLY A 118 0.59 -1.41 1.44
C GLY A 118 1.35 -1.75 0.18
N ILE A 119 2.64 -1.42 0.20
CA ILE A 119 3.58 -1.73 -0.86
C ILE A 119 4.83 -2.32 -0.22
N PHE A 120 5.17 -3.54 -0.62
CA PHE A 120 6.46 -4.15 -0.30
C PHE A 120 7.40 -4.01 -1.50
N TYR A 121 8.57 -3.43 -1.28
CA TYR A 121 9.54 -3.14 -2.35
C TYR A 121 10.53 -4.27 -2.51
N ILE A 122 10.71 -4.74 -3.75
CA ILE A 122 11.53 -5.91 -4.05
C ILE A 122 12.79 -5.54 -4.82
N LEU A 123 12.63 -4.81 -5.91
CA LEU A 123 13.73 -4.48 -6.82
C LEU A 123 13.53 -3.09 -7.40
N GLY A 124 14.64 -2.46 -7.78
CA GLY A 124 14.68 -1.20 -8.49
C GLY A 124 15.45 -0.13 -7.73
N ASP A 125 15.90 0.86 -8.47
CA ASP A 125 16.48 2.07 -7.92
C ASP A 125 15.35 2.97 -7.35
N LEU A 126 15.74 4.08 -6.72
CA LEU A 126 14.82 5.04 -6.14
C LEU A 126 13.76 5.50 -7.15
N CYS A 127 12.60 4.86 -7.10
CA CYS A 127 11.41 5.27 -7.83
C CYS A 127 10.28 5.37 -6.79
N PRO A 128 10.17 6.52 -6.12
CA PRO A 128 9.34 6.67 -4.94
C PRO A 128 7.87 6.50 -5.24
N THR A 129 7.13 6.10 -4.21
CA THR A 129 5.68 6.26 -4.19
C THR A 129 5.36 7.68 -3.74
N THR A 130 4.66 8.43 -4.58
CA THR A 130 4.33 9.82 -4.33
C THR A 130 2.86 9.95 -3.96
N PHE A 131 2.60 10.51 -2.79
CA PHE A 131 1.26 10.77 -2.27
C PHE A 131 0.83 12.19 -2.63
N VAL A 132 -0.46 12.33 -2.96
CA VAL A 132 -1.08 13.61 -3.31
C VAL A 132 -1.92 14.11 -2.12
N ASN A 133 -1.75 15.38 -1.78
CA ASN A 133 -2.60 16.02 -0.80
C ASN A 133 -3.85 16.55 -1.51
N ASP A 134 -5.00 15.91 -1.25
CA ASP A 134 -6.30 16.30 -1.79
C ASP A 134 -6.97 17.47 -1.03
N ASN A 135 -6.39 17.89 0.07
CA ASN A 135 -6.79 19.11 0.77
C ASN A 135 -6.16 20.30 0.05
N HIS A 136 -6.96 21.20 -0.49
CA HIS A 136 -6.60 22.39 -1.29
C HIS A 136 -5.55 23.32 -0.65
N GLY A 137 -4.41 22.75 -0.22
CA GLY A 137 -3.31 23.46 0.47
C GLY A 137 -3.65 23.83 1.93
N PRO A 138 -2.64 24.30 2.67
CA PRO A 138 -2.75 24.53 4.13
C PRO A 138 -3.78 25.61 4.51
N LEU A 139 -4.14 26.46 3.57
CA LEU A 139 -5.11 27.54 3.83
C LEU A 139 -6.49 27.28 3.19
N GLY A 140 -6.68 26.14 2.51
CA GLY A 140 -7.94 25.81 1.84
C GLY A 140 -8.32 26.80 0.74
N LEU A 141 -7.38 27.55 0.20
CA LEU A 141 -7.61 28.66 -0.73
C LEU A 141 -7.19 28.28 -2.15
N MET A 142 -7.91 28.82 -3.12
CA MET A 142 -7.58 28.69 -4.54
C MET A 142 -6.44 29.63 -4.98
N PHE A 143 -5.64 30.16 -4.06
CA PHE A 143 -4.54 31.06 -4.37
C PHE A 143 -3.21 30.30 -4.28
N GLY A 144 -2.40 30.41 -5.34
CA GLY A 144 -1.03 29.89 -5.36
C GLY A 144 -0.07 30.90 -4.75
N PHE A 145 0.45 30.60 -3.57
CA PHE A 145 1.53 31.36 -2.94
C PHE A 145 2.89 30.80 -3.34
N ALA A 146 3.88 31.69 -3.50
CA ALA A 146 5.26 31.26 -3.55
C ALA A 146 5.67 30.68 -2.19
N VAL A 147 6.41 29.56 -2.21
CA VAL A 147 6.85 28.84 -1.02
C VAL A 147 8.37 28.78 -1.02
N ASP A 148 9.00 29.27 0.02
CA ASP A 148 10.46 29.24 0.17
C ASP A 148 10.97 27.82 0.41
N GLU A 149 10.22 27.02 1.19
CA GLU A 149 10.55 25.64 1.53
C GLU A 149 9.28 24.78 1.65
N TYR A 150 9.30 23.59 1.04
CA TYR A 150 8.21 22.61 1.19
C TYR A 150 8.38 21.78 2.46
N THR A 151 7.35 21.80 3.28
CA THR A 151 7.25 21.05 4.54
C THR A 151 6.06 20.10 4.52
N SER A 152 5.88 19.32 5.58
CA SER A 152 4.67 18.50 5.77
C SER A 152 3.39 19.33 5.93
N LEU A 153 3.50 20.64 6.14
CA LEU A 153 2.36 21.54 6.36
C LEU A 153 1.88 22.21 5.06
N ASN A 154 2.74 22.35 4.06
CA ASN A 154 2.44 23.13 2.85
C ASN A 154 2.65 22.38 1.53
N ALA A 155 3.19 21.15 1.57
CA ALA A 155 3.42 20.37 0.37
C ALA A 155 2.11 19.82 -0.22
N GLY A 156 1.93 20.00 -1.53
CA GLY A 156 0.83 19.40 -2.29
C GLY A 156 1.07 17.91 -2.64
N ILE A 157 2.34 17.50 -2.64
CA ILE A 157 2.77 16.12 -2.88
C ILE A 157 3.90 15.74 -1.92
N ARG A 158 4.00 14.46 -1.60
CA ARG A 158 5.09 13.91 -0.78
C ARG A 158 5.55 12.59 -1.36
N ALA A 159 6.77 12.55 -1.82
CA ALA A 159 7.44 11.32 -2.20
C ALA A 159 7.97 10.61 -0.95
N ILE A 160 7.73 9.32 -0.86
CA ILE A 160 8.33 8.44 0.15
C ILE A 160 9.40 7.63 -0.58
N GLU A 161 10.65 7.90 -0.23
CA GLU A 161 11.76 7.08 -0.68
C GLU A 161 11.60 5.67 -0.15
N ASN A 162 11.87 4.72 -1.01
CA ASN A 162 11.74 3.30 -0.72
C ASN A 162 13.06 2.60 -1.00
N ALA A 163 13.35 1.61 -0.21
CA ALA A 163 14.46 0.70 -0.46
C ALA A 163 13.90 -0.72 -0.67
N PRO A 164 14.56 -1.56 -1.48
CA PRO A 164 14.24 -2.98 -1.52
C PRO A 164 14.21 -3.60 -0.11
N ASN A 165 13.39 -4.63 0.07
CA ASN A 165 13.22 -5.32 1.35
C ASN A 165 12.56 -4.46 2.46
N THR A 166 11.78 -3.44 2.09
CA THR A 166 11.04 -2.58 3.01
C THR A 166 9.56 -2.50 2.66
N LEU A 167 8.76 -2.09 3.62
CA LEU A 167 7.31 -2.02 3.54
C LEU A 167 6.82 -0.62 3.90
N ILE A 168 5.86 -0.11 3.13
CA ILE A 168 5.03 1.02 3.55
C ILE A 168 3.57 0.61 3.68
N LEU A 169 2.86 1.22 4.65
CA LEU A 169 1.41 1.10 4.82
C LEU A 169 0.80 2.49 4.89
N PHE A 170 -0.39 2.64 4.32
CA PHE A 170 -1.10 3.90 4.28
C PHE A 170 -2.62 3.71 4.20
N PRO A 171 -3.41 4.70 4.62
CA PRO A 171 -4.86 4.68 4.42
C PRO A 171 -5.19 4.56 2.92
N SER A 172 -6.01 3.58 2.55
CA SER A 172 -6.29 3.21 1.16
C SER A 172 -6.90 4.34 0.32
N GLY A 173 -7.60 5.28 0.96
CA GLY A 173 -8.19 6.45 0.31
C GLY A 173 -7.20 7.56 -0.06
N MET A 174 -5.90 7.41 0.23
CA MET A 174 -4.89 8.39 -0.17
C MET A 174 -4.54 8.24 -1.64
N ASP A 175 -4.69 9.33 -2.41
CA ASP A 175 -4.23 9.37 -3.80
C ASP A 175 -2.71 9.25 -3.86
N HIS A 176 -2.24 8.34 -4.70
CA HIS A 176 -0.81 8.11 -4.89
C HIS A 176 -0.50 7.64 -6.31
N TYR A 177 0.76 7.79 -6.69
CA TYR A 177 1.28 7.37 -7.99
C TYR A 177 2.74 6.96 -7.88
N VAL A 178 3.26 6.37 -8.94
CA VAL A 178 4.70 6.10 -9.10
C VAL A 178 5.20 6.91 -10.28
N GLU A 179 6.24 7.70 -10.05
CA GLU A 179 6.91 8.50 -11.08
C GLU A 179 7.39 7.62 -12.26
N THR A 180 7.67 8.27 -13.38
CA THR A 180 8.29 7.56 -14.50
C THR A 180 9.63 6.96 -14.08
N ASN A 181 9.77 5.66 -14.26
CA ASN A 181 11.04 4.97 -13.99
C ASN A 181 12.09 5.43 -15.00
N SER A 182 12.92 6.39 -14.59
CA SER A 182 14.03 6.93 -15.41
C SER A 182 15.29 6.06 -15.36
N SER A 183 15.30 5.03 -14.52
CA SER A 183 16.41 4.07 -14.42
C SER A 183 16.35 3.05 -15.57
N SER A 184 17.49 2.48 -15.93
CA SER A 184 17.57 1.31 -16.82
C SER A 184 17.14 0.00 -16.12
N LYS A 185 16.98 0.01 -14.79
CA LYS A 185 16.57 -1.16 -14.01
C LYS A 185 15.07 -1.24 -13.88
N THR A 186 14.53 -2.43 -13.91
CA THR A 186 13.13 -2.69 -13.62
C THR A 186 12.84 -2.52 -12.13
N ARG A 187 11.76 -1.81 -11.79
CA ARG A 187 11.23 -1.74 -10.43
C ARG A 187 10.16 -2.82 -10.25
N ILE A 188 10.27 -3.59 -9.16
CA ILE A 188 9.30 -4.63 -8.79
C ILE A 188 8.82 -4.38 -7.37
N SER A 189 7.51 -4.44 -7.15
CA SER A 189 6.89 -4.31 -5.84
C SER A 189 5.63 -5.17 -5.74
N ILE A 190 5.24 -5.55 -4.52
CA ILE A 190 3.95 -6.18 -4.25
C ILE A 190 3.03 -5.15 -3.62
N GLY A 191 1.90 -4.88 -4.29
CA GLY A 191 0.81 -4.11 -3.72
C GLY A 191 -0.21 -5.03 -3.05
N PHE A 192 -0.88 -4.56 -2.03
CA PHE A 192 -1.96 -5.29 -1.37
C PHE A 192 -2.97 -4.37 -0.71
N ASN A 193 -4.17 -4.90 -0.51
CA ASN A 193 -5.30 -4.26 0.14
C ASN A 193 -5.71 -5.04 1.38
N THR A 194 -6.29 -4.34 2.37
CA THR A 194 -6.79 -4.97 3.58
C THR A 194 -8.23 -4.55 3.87
N PHE A 195 -8.92 -5.40 4.61
CA PHE A 195 -10.19 -5.06 5.21
C PHE A 195 -10.21 -5.53 6.67
N VAL A 196 -11.32 -5.32 7.36
CA VAL A 196 -11.48 -5.64 8.79
C VAL A 196 -12.64 -6.61 9.00
N SER A 197 -12.50 -7.50 9.97
CA SER A 197 -13.57 -8.36 10.48
C SER A 197 -13.78 -8.14 11.99
N GLY A 198 -14.88 -8.65 12.51
CA GLY A 198 -15.24 -8.55 13.91
C GLY A 198 -16.26 -7.45 14.19
N LEU A 199 -16.32 -7.01 15.44
CA LEU A 199 -17.26 -6.01 15.91
C LEU A 199 -16.63 -4.62 15.86
N ILE A 200 -17.21 -3.74 15.04
CA ILE A 200 -16.77 -2.36 14.89
C ILE A 200 -17.73 -1.42 15.61
N GLY A 201 -17.18 -0.41 16.27
CA GLY A 201 -17.94 0.53 17.09
C GLY A 201 -18.09 0.09 18.53
N THR A 202 -18.90 0.81 19.28
CA THR A 202 -19.18 0.50 20.68
C THR A 202 -20.69 0.49 20.98
N PRO A 203 -21.18 -0.36 21.91
CA PRO A 203 -22.59 -0.33 22.32
C PRO A 203 -23.03 1.02 22.82
N LYS A 204 -22.12 1.75 23.47
CA LYS A 204 -22.39 3.07 24.06
C LYS A 204 -22.72 4.13 23.03
N ASP A 205 -22.11 4.03 21.84
CA ASP A 205 -22.27 5.02 20.77
C ASP A 205 -23.41 4.64 19.82
N GLY A 206 -24.04 3.50 20.00
CA GLY A 206 -25.18 3.03 19.20
C GLY A 206 -24.83 2.74 17.73
N ASN A 207 -23.55 2.53 17.41
CA ASN A 207 -23.03 2.37 16.03
C ASN A 207 -22.34 1.03 15.82
N LEU A 208 -22.80 -0.03 16.49
CA LEU A 208 -22.22 -1.36 16.31
C LEU A 208 -22.46 -1.89 14.90
N LEU A 209 -21.39 -2.38 14.30
CA LEU A 209 -21.41 -3.09 13.02
C LEU A 209 -20.65 -4.40 13.17
N GLN A 210 -21.34 -5.53 12.99
CA GLN A 210 -20.72 -6.84 12.93
C GLN A 210 -20.33 -7.15 11.49
N LEU A 211 -19.04 -7.31 11.24
CA LEU A 211 -18.53 -7.81 9.97
C LEU A 211 -18.18 -9.29 10.13
N ALA A 212 -18.62 -10.12 9.17
CA ALA A 212 -18.32 -11.54 9.17
C ALA A 212 -16.80 -11.78 9.11
N LYS A 213 -16.35 -12.86 9.74
CA LYS A 213 -15.01 -13.38 9.52
C LYS A 213 -14.93 -14.04 8.15
N GLU A 214 -13.75 -14.02 7.53
CA GLU A 214 -13.52 -14.59 6.20
C GLU A 214 -13.99 -16.05 6.09
N GLU A 215 -13.83 -16.85 7.17
CA GLU A 215 -14.24 -18.24 7.26
C GLU A 215 -15.78 -18.45 7.30
N GLU A 216 -16.56 -17.39 7.57
CA GLU A 216 -18.02 -17.46 7.69
C GLU A 216 -18.73 -17.10 6.36
N VAL A 217 -17.99 -16.65 5.35
CA VAL A 217 -18.52 -16.25 4.06
C VAL A 217 -18.29 -17.35 3.04
N GLU A 218 -19.25 -18.27 2.87
CA GLU A 218 -19.33 -19.10 1.67
C GLU A 218 -19.66 -18.20 0.47
N LEU A 219 -18.62 -17.71 -0.21
CA LEU A 219 -18.81 -17.00 -1.48
C LEU A 219 -19.09 -18.04 -2.57
N PRO A 220 -20.24 -17.98 -3.24
CA PRO A 220 -20.47 -18.73 -4.47
C PRO A 220 -19.75 -18.03 -5.62
N LEU A 221 -18.43 -17.91 -5.54
CA LEU A 221 -17.64 -17.45 -6.68
C LEU A 221 -17.44 -18.63 -7.63
N THR A 222 -18.34 -18.76 -8.59
CA THR A 222 -18.09 -19.52 -9.80
C THR A 222 -16.86 -18.92 -10.48
N LYS A 223 -15.79 -19.69 -10.48
CA LYS A 223 -14.62 -19.40 -11.31
C LYS A 223 -15.09 -19.29 -12.77
N GLY A 224 -15.08 -18.12 -13.35
CA GLY A 224 -15.16 -17.96 -14.79
C GLY A 224 -16.30 -17.13 -15.37
N GLU A 225 -16.61 -15.93 -14.86
CA GLU A 225 -17.28 -14.93 -15.68
C GLU A 225 -16.49 -13.62 -15.61
N GLN A 226 -15.84 -13.30 -16.73
CA GLN A 226 -15.30 -11.96 -16.97
C GLN A 226 -16.50 -11.02 -17.08
N VAL A 227 -16.69 -10.17 -16.08
CA VAL A 227 -17.55 -8.99 -16.21
C VAL A 227 -16.69 -7.89 -16.82
N CYS A 228 -16.89 -7.64 -18.12
CA CYS A 228 -16.42 -6.41 -18.75
C CYS A 228 -17.24 -5.25 -18.19
N LEU A 229 -16.59 -4.29 -17.56
CA LEU A 229 -17.04 -2.93 -17.36
C LEU A 229 -16.14 -1.98 -18.13
#